data_8c6ab04a9bf3b2985a450f4662311793
#
_entry.id   8c6ab04a9bf3b2985a450f4662311793
#
_cell.length_a   1.000
_cell.length_b   1.000
_cell.length_c   1.000
_cell.angle_alpha   90.00
_cell.angle_beta   90.00
_cell.angle_gamma   90.00
#
_symmetry.space_group_name_H-M   'P 1'
#
loop_
_entity.id
_entity.type
_entity.pdbx_description
1 polymer ?
#
loop_
_entity_poly.entity_id
_entity_poly.type
_entity_poly.pdbx_seq_one_letter_code
_entity_poly.pdbx_strand_id
1 'polypeptide(L)'
;MYGCVVMNIKDKYQKLIAELMNCRLCQEKFGFEPHPVVFGNMNAKIVQISQAPSATVDRTRKPFTDLSGKRLKYDWYKIDDLVFYNPDNFYIVSLAHCYPGKNSSGNDRLPPKECFNKWVSKELEFINNKLYVIIGAKAAKVFFLMIILP
;
A
#
# COMPACT_ATOMS: atom_id res chain seq x y z
N MET A 1 -7.22 -30.67 -26.57
CA MET A 1 -6.12 -29.72 -26.54
C MET A 1 -6.41 -28.70 -25.44
N TYR A 2 -5.71 -28.78 -24.34
CA TYR A 2 -5.79 -27.75 -23.30
C TYR A 2 -4.90 -26.61 -23.74
N GLY A 3 -5.50 -25.55 -24.28
CA GLY A 3 -4.79 -24.31 -24.55
C GLY A 3 -4.29 -23.71 -23.26
N CYS A 4 -2.98 -23.62 -23.08
CA CYS A 4 -2.38 -22.88 -21.98
C CYS A 4 -2.75 -21.40 -22.18
N VAL A 5 -3.74 -20.91 -21.44
CA VAL A 5 -4.10 -19.48 -21.45
C VAL A 5 -2.96 -18.75 -20.76
N VAL A 6 -2.08 -18.15 -21.55
CA VAL A 6 -1.03 -17.29 -21.03
C VAL A 6 -1.70 -16.01 -20.49
N MET A 7 -1.81 -15.90 -19.17
CA MET A 7 -2.34 -14.71 -18.54
C MET A 7 -1.44 -13.51 -18.84
N ASN A 8 -2.04 -12.41 -19.33
CA ASN A 8 -1.31 -11.16 -19.54
C ASN A 8 -0.95 -10.50 -18.18
N ILE A 9 -0.08 -9.50 -18.22
CA ILE A 9 0.43 -8.84 -17.01
C ILE A 9 -0.69 -8.18 -16.18
N LYS A 10 -1.70 -7.62 -16.84
CA LYS A 10 -2.86 -7.00 -16.19
C LYS A 10 -3.68 -8.03 -15.43
N ASP A 11 -3.92 -9.20 -16.02
CA ASP A 11 -4.68 -10.27 -15.37
C ASP A 11 -3.94 -10.82 -14.16
N LYS A 12 -2.61 -10.97 -14.25
CA LYS A 12 -1.76 -11.39 -13.14
C LYS A 12 -1.83 -10.39 -11.97
N TYR A 13 -1.74 -9.10 -12.28
CA TYR A 13 -1.89 -8.04 -11.28
C TYR A 13 -3.28 -8.07 -10.63
N GLN A 14 -4.35 -8.14 -11.40
CA GLN A 14 -5.71 -8.21 -10.88
C GLN A 14 -5.92 -9.43 -10.00
N LYS A 15 -5.36 -10.58 -10.35
CA LYS A 15 -5.38 -11.78 -9.52
C LYS A 15 -4.68 -11.54 -8.18
N LEU A 16 -3.48 -10.94 -8.20
CA LEU A 16 -2.74 -10.59 -6.97
C LEU A 16 -3.58 -9.69 -6.06
N ILE A 17 -4.19 -8.65 -6.61
CA ILE A 17 -5.03 -7.71 -5.84
C ILE A 17 -6.28 -8.42 -5.28
N ALA A 18 -6.92 -9.29 -6.04
CA ALA A 18 -8.08 -10.06 -5.56
C ALA A 18 -7.69 -10.97 -4.38
N GLU A 19 -6.55 -11.64 -4.45
CA GLU A 19 -6.02 -12.46 -3.36
C GLU A 19 -5.67 -11.61 -2.13
N LEU A 20 -5.05 -10.45 -2.33
CA LEU A 20 -4.73 -9.50 -1.27
C LEU A 20 -6.00 -9.00 -0.56
N MET A 21 -7.05 -8.65 -1.28
CA MET A 21 -8.32 -8.18 -0.69
C MET A 21 -9.00 -9.25 0.17
N ASN A 22 -8.69 -10.53 -0.04
CA ASN A 22 -9.17 -11.65 0.76
C ASN A 22 -8.17 -12.10 1.85
N CYS A 23 -7.08 -11.37 2.05
CA CYS A 23 -6.06 -11.70 3.04
C CYS A 23 -6.62 -11.65 4.48
N ARG A 24 -6.30 -12.67 5.30
CA ARG A 24 -6.70 -12.79 6.71
C ARG A 24 -5.51 -12.88 7.67
N LEU A 25 -4.30 -12.60 7.20
CA LEU A 25 -3.07 -12.72 7.99
C LEU A 25 -3.14 -11.94 9.32
N CYS A 26 -3.65 -10.71 9.29
CA CYS A 26 -3.75 -9.88 10.49
C CYS A 26 -4.82 -10.39 11.46
N GLN A 27 -5.90 -11.00 10.98
CA GLN A 27 -6.91 -11.63 11.82
C GLN A 27 -6.31 -12.83 12.58
N GLU A 28 -5.57 -13.66 11.89
CA GLU A 28 -4.90 -14.82 12.50
C GLU A 28 -3.83 -14.38 13.50
N LYS A 29 -3.06 -13.34 13.19
CA LYS A 29 -1.92 -12.89 13.99
C LYS A 29 -2.31 -11.98 15.16
N PHE A 30 -3.29 -11.11 14.98
CA PHE A 30 -3.63 -10.04 15.93
C PHE A 30 -5.08 -10.07 16.40
N GLY A 31 -5.94 -10.90 15.83
CA GLY A 31 -7.33 -11.09 16.25
C GLY A 31 -8.28 -9.97 15.83
N PHE A 32 -7.95 -9.15 14.83
CA PHE A 32 -8.85 -8.13 14.30
C PHE A 32 -9.20 -8.38 12.83
N GLU A 33 -10.37 -7.89 12.41
CA GLU A 33 -10.81 -7.96 11.01
C GLU A 33 -9.91 -7.10 10.13
N PRO A 34 -9.19 -7.66 9.13
CA PRO A 34 -8.32 -6.89 8.27
C PRO A 34 -9.12 -6.21 7.16
N HIS A 35 -8.73 -4.98 6.85
CA HIS A 35 -9.32 -4.20 5.76
C HIS A 35 -8.22 -3.68 4.83
N PRO A 36 -7.80 -4.48 3.84
CA PRO A 36 -6.78 -4.05 2.90
C PRO A 36 -7.19 -2.82 2.11
N VAL A 37 -6.27 -1.88 1.98
CA VAL A 37 -6.44 -0.67 1.18
C VAL A 37 -5.48 -0.70 0.01
N VAL A 38 -6.03 -0.60 -1.19
CA VAL A 38 -5.27 -0.54 -2.45
C VAL A 38 -5.75 0.67 -3.23
N PHE A 39 -4.84 1.45 -3.77
CA PHE A 39 -5.18 2.62 -4.56
C PHE A 39 -4.17 2.88 -5.68
N GLY A 40 -4.67 3.07 -6.88
CA GLY A 40 -3.90 3.46 -8.06
C GLY A 40 -3.91 2.44 -9.19
N ASN A 41 -3.45 2.87 -10.35
CA ASN A 41 -3.26 2.03 -11.52
C ASN A 41 -1.80 1.60 -11.66
N MET A 42 -1.53 0.46 -12.30
CA MET A 42 -0.18 -0.04 -12.56
C MET A 42 0.73 0.97 -13.27
N ASN A 43 0.14 1.83 -14.11
CA ASN A 43 0.86 2.84 -14.89
C ASN A 43 0.82 4.24 -14.26
N ALA A 44 0.45 4.36 -12.98
CA ALA A 44 0.46 5.63 -12.28
C ALA A 44 1.85 6.29 -12.35
N LYS A 45 1.87 7.61 -12.45
CA LYS A 45 3.13 8.38 -12.62
C LYS A 45 4.03 8.35 -11.40
N ILE A 46 3.44 8.25 -10.22
CA ILE A 46 4.11 8.33 -8.92
C ILE A 46 3.69 7.15 -8.05
N VAL A 47 4.66 6.44 -7.47
CA VAL A 47 4.42 5.51 -6.36
C VAL A 47 4.72 6.21 -5.05
N GLN A 48 3.73 6.32 -4.20
CA GLN A 48 3.90 6.86 -2.86
C GLN A 48 3.87 5.72 -1.84
N ILE A 49 4.96 5.58 -1.08
CA ILE A 49 5.12 4.51 -0.09
C ILE A 49 5.16 5.11 1.31
N SER A 50 4.31 4.62 2.20
CA SER A 50 4.25 5.02 3.61
C SER A 50 4.35 3.82 4.56
N GLN A 51 4.25 4.07 5.87
CA GLN A 51 4.42 3.03 6.86
C GLN A 51 3.25 2.05 6.90
N ALA A 52 2.05 2.55 7.15
CA ALA A 52 0.82 1.75 7.27
C ALA A 52 -0.42 2.65 7.17
N PRO A 53 -1.59 2.11 6.82
CA PRO A 53 -2.86 2.79 6.99
C PRO A 53 -3.11 3.16 8.45
N SER A 54 -3.72 4.32 8.70
CA SER A 54 -4.16 4.75 10.03
C SER A 54 -5.55 4.17 10.38
N ALA A 55 -5.97 4.32 11.63
CA ALA A 55 -7.32 3.95 12.06
C ALA A 55 -8.40 4.69 11.27
N THR A 56 -8.15 5.92 10.84
CA THR A 56 -9.07 6.68 9.98
C THR A 56 -9.14 6.08 8.59
N VAL A 57 -8.01 5.69 8.01
CA VAL A 57 -7.96 5.01 6.71
C VAL A 57 -8.65 3.65 6.79
N ASP A 58 -8.51 2.92 7.89
CA ASP A 58 -9.23 1.67 8.13
C ASP A 58 -10.77 1.85 8.07
N ARG A 59 -11.29 2.93 8.64
CA ARG A 59 -12.73 3.25 8.57
C ARG A 59 -13.19 3.74 7.21
N THR A 60 -12.41 4.61 6.57
CA THR A 60 -12.81 5.26 5.31
C THR A 60 -12.52 4.42 4.07
N ARG A 61 -11.65 3.42 4.18
CA ARG A 61 -11.13 2.61 3.06
C ARG A 61 -10.43 3.42 1.98
N LYS A 62 -10.07 4.65 2.29
CA LYS A 62 -9.44 5.59 1.36
C LYS A 62 -8.13 6.11 1.96
N PRO A 63 -7.00 5.98 1.26
CA PRO A 63 -5.71 6.38 1.83
C PRO A 63 -5.63 7.89 2.05
N PHE A 64 -4.88 8.30 3.06
CA PHE A 64 -4.60 9.70 3.38
C PHE A 64 -5.84 10.59 3.59
N THR A 65 -6.87 10.06 4.26
CA THR A 65 -8.07 10.83 4.66
C THR A 65 -7.96 11.43 6.07
N ASP A 66 -6.88 11.15 6.78
CA ASP A 66 -6.59 11.68 8.11
C ASP A 66 -5.89 13.06 8.07
N LEU A 67 -5.52 13.60 9.25
CA LEU A 67 -4.83 14.90 9.35
C LEU A 67 -3.48 14.91 8.65
N SER A 68 -2.73 13.81 8.73
CA SER A 68 -1.45 13.70 8.01
C SER A 68 -1.64 13.73 6.50
N GLY A 69 -2.71 13.11 6.01
CA GLY A 69 -3.10 13.15 4.61
C GLY A 69 -3.50 14.55 4.13
N LYS A 70 -4.23 15.31 4.95
CA LYS A 70 -4.54 16.71 4.64
C LYS A 70 -3.28 17.54 4.52
N ARG A 71 -2.36 17.43 5.50
CA ARG A 71 -1.08 18.13 5.47
C ARG A 71 -0.25 17.75 4.25
N LEU A 72 -0.17 16.48 3.93
CA LEU A 72 0.57 15.98 2.76
C LEU A 72 0.04 16.60 1.46
N LYS A 73 -1.28 16.54 1.24
CA LYS A 73 -1.90 17.02 0.00
C LYS A 73 -1.84 18.55 -0.13
N TYR A 74 -2.30 19.25 0.90
CA TYR A 74 -2.55 20.68 0.79
C TYR A 74 -1.35 21.55 1.16
N ASP A 75 -0.54 21.12 2.15
CA ASP A 75 0.60 21.92 2.61
C ASP A 75 1.89 21.57 1.85
N TRP A 76 2.14 20.27 1.62
CA TRP A 76 3.40 19.82 1.01
C TRP A 76 3.31 19.70 -0.50
N TYR A 77 2.34 18.95 -1.01
CA TYR A 77 2.17 18.78 -2.46
C TYR A 77 1.48 19.97 -3.12
N LYS A 78 0.67 20.71 -2.38
CA LYS A 78 -0.15 21.84 -2.87
C LYS A 78 -1.06 21.42 -4.04
N ILE A 79 -1.68 20.27 -3.89
CA ILE A 79 -2.63 19.71 -4.84
C ILE A 79 -3.97 19.42 -4.15
N ASP A 80 -5.03 19.38 -4.93
CA ASP A 80 -6.37 19.04 -4.46
C ASP A 80 -6.63 17.52 -4.50
N ASP A 81 -7.79 17.12 -3.99
CA ASP A 81 -8.22 15.74 -3.97
C ASP A 81 -8.45 15.14 -5.36
N LEU A 82 -8.83 15.95 -6.36
CA LEU A 82 -9.02 15.47 -7.72
C LEU A 82 -7.69 15.01 -8.34
N VAL A 83 -6.63 15.76 -8.09
CA VAL A 83 -5.28 15.40 -8.55
C VAL A 83 -4.71 14.23 -7.75
N PHE A 84 -4.83 14.28 -6.41
CA PHE A 84 -4.27 13.26 -5.52
C PHE A 84 -4.93 11.89 -5.69
N TYR A 85 -6.25 11.85 -5.79
CA TYR A 85 -7.02 10.62 -5.95
C TYR A 85 -7.30 10.23 -7.40
N ASN A 86 -6.58 10.81 -8.34
CA ASN A 86 -6.55 10.28 -9.70
C ASN A 86 -5.62 9.07 -9.74
N PRO A 87 -6.15 7.85 -10.04
CA PRO A 87 -5.36 6.62 -10.01
C PRO A 87 -4.26 6.56 -11.07
N ASP A 88 -4.30 7.42 -12.08
CA ASP A 88 -3.25 7.55 -13.09
C ASP A 88 -2.09 8.46 -12.62
N ASN A 89 -2.31 9.26 -11.61
CA ASN A 89 -1.27 10.09 -11.01
C ASN A 89 -0.51 9.36 -9.90
N PHE A 90 -1.24 8.76 -8.96
CA PHE A 90 -0.66 8.13 -7.79
C PHE A 90 -1.04 6.66 -7.65
N TYR A 91 -0.03 5.85 -7.39
CA TYR A 91 -0.17 4.53 -6.79
C TYR A 91 0.23 4.64 -5.31
N ILE A 92 -0.72 4.45 -4.41
CA ILE A 92 -0.52 4.67 -2.98
C ILE A 92 -0.47 3.33 -2.28
N VAL A 93 0.69 3.01 -1.71
CA VAL A 93 0.95 1.77 -0.99
C VAL A 93 1.66 2.05 0.33
N SER A 94 1.55 1.13 1.26
CA SER A 94 2.27 1.17 2.54
C SER A 94 3.05 -0.13 2.73
N LEU A 95 3.91 -0.21 3.75
CA LEU A 95 4.62 -1.45 4.10
C LEU A 95 3.65 -2.57 4.53
N ALA A 96 2.41 -2.21 4.86
CA ALA A 96 1.28 -3.13 5.02
C ALA A 96 0.02 -2.50 4.46
N HIS A 97 -0.91 -3.33 3.97
CA HIS A 97 -2.17 -2.86 3.37
C HIS A 97 -3.27 -2.58 4.38
N CYS A 98 -3.15 -3.09 5.60
CA CYS A 98 -4.16 -2.91 6.65
C CYS A 98 -3.62 -2.05 7.78
N TYR A 99 -4.52 -1.36 8.50
CA TYR A 99 -4.20 -0.77 9.78
C TYR A 99 -3.80 -1.88 10.77
N PRO A 100 -2.59 -1.82 11.37
CA PRO A 100 -2.08 -2.92 12.19
C PRO A 100 -2.67 -2.96 13.61
N GLY A 101 -3.56 -2.04 13.94
CA GLY A 101 -4.16 -1.92 15.26
C GLY A 101 -3.22 -1.34 16.31
N LYS A 102 -3.67 -1.30 17.57
CA LYS A 102 -2.89 -0.79 18.69
C LYS A 102 -2.25 -1.92 19.50
N ASN A 103 -1.05 -1.65 20.02
CA ASN A 103 -0.39 -2.52 20.97
C ASN A 103 -0.94 -2.31 22.40
N SER A 104 -0.43 -3.07 23.38
CA SER A 104 -0.83 -2.98 24.79
C SER A 104 -0.58 -1.60 25.43
N SER A 105 0.35 -0.81 24.88
CA SER A 105 0.66 0.55 25.33
C SER A 105 -0.19 1.63 24.67
N GLY A 106 -1.16 1.26 23.82
CA GLY A 106 -2.03 2.20 23.10
C GLY A 106 -1.42 2.86 21.88
N ASN A 107 -0.20 2.50 21.48
CA ASN A 107 0.43 2.97 20.27
C ASN A 107 0.08 2.08 19.06
N ASP A 108 0.09 2.65 17.88
CA ASP A 108 -0.09 1.86 16.66
C ASP A 108 1.04 0.84 16.50
N ARG A 109 0.67 -0.40 16.17
CA ARG A 109 1.64 -1.46 15.91
C ARG A 109 2.45 -1.12 14.66
N LEU A 110 3.65 -1.69 14.60
CA LEU A 110 4.41 -1.68 13.37
C LEU A 110 3.73 -2.58 12.32
N PRO A 111 3.83 -2.23 11.03
CA PRO A 111 3.33 -3.10 9.97
C PRO A 111 4.04 -4.46 10.05
N PRO A 112 3.30 -5.57 9.92
CA PRO A 112 3.90 -6.90 9.94
C PRO A 112 4.76 -7.09 8.69
N LYS A 113 5.99 -7.57 8.88
CA LYS A 113 6.95 -7.85 7.78
C LYS A 113 6.39 -8.86 6.78
N GLU A 114 5.57 -9.77 7.25
CA GLU A 114 4.91 -10.79 6.42
C GLU A 114 3.99 -10.17 5.37
N CYS A 115 3.31 -9.06 5.70
CA CYS A 115 2.47 -8.34 4.75
C CYS A 115 3.31 -7.76 3.60
N PHE A 116 4.43 -7.12 3.93
CA PHE A 116 5.36 -6.61 2.94
C PHE A 116 5.88 -7.72 2.02
N ASN A 117 6.40 -8.80 2.59
CA ASN A 117 6.99 -9.91 1.82
C ASN A 117 5.96 -10.66 0.98
N LYS A 118 4.75 -10.82 1.49
CA LYS A 118 3.69 -11.58 0.81
C LYS A 118 3.03 -10.77 -0.31
N TRP A 119 2.82 -9.48 -0.11
CA TRP A 119 1.98 -8.63 -0.96
C TRP A 119 2.73 -7.46 -1.58
N VAL A 120 3.24 -6.54 -0.76
CA VAL A 120 3.77 -5.26 -1.23
C VAL A 120 4.95 -5.44 -2.17
N SER A 121 5.89 -6.33 -1.86
CA SER A 121 7.04 -6.60 -2.73
C SER A 121 6.61 -7.10 -4.11
N LYS A 122 5.64 -8.01 -4.15
CA LYS A 122 5.12 -8.56 -5.42
C LYS A 122 4.30 -7.53 -6.20
N GLU A 123 3.52 -6.72 -5.50
CA GLU A 123 2.73 -5.65 -6.09
C GLU A 123 3.62 -4.63 -6.79
N LEU A 124 4.73 -4.23 -6.16
CA LEU A 124 5.70 -3.30 -6.73
C LEU A 124 6.39 -3.83 -8.01
N GLU A 125 6.48 -5.14 -8.20
CA GLU A 125 7.00 -5.74 -9.43
C GLU A 125 6.11 -5.48 -10.65
N PHE A 126 4.81 -5.26 -10.44
CA PHE A 126 3.86 -4.95 -11.52
C PHE A 126 3.81 -3.47 -11.90
N ILE A 127 4.32 -2.60 -11.03
CA ILE A 127 4.18 -1.16 -11.18
C ILE A 127 5.37 -0.62 -11.96
N ASN A 128 5.10 -0.18 -13.18
CA ASN A 128 6.11 0.35 -14.08
C ASN A 128 6.09 1.87 -14.07
N ASN A 129 6.73 2.48 -13.09
CA ASN A 129 6.84 3.92 -12.99
C ASN A 129 8.25 4.40 -12.64
N LYS A 130 8.43 5.70 -12.70
CA LYS A 130 9.75 6.33 -12.67
C LYS A 130 10.01 7.15 -11.41
N LEU A 131 8.97 7.47 -10.64
CA LEU A 131 9.10 8.31 -9.46
C LEU A 131 8.52 7.62 -8.23
N TYR A 132 9.36 7.47 -7.22
CA TYR A 132 8.98 6.95 -5.90
C TYR A 132 9.06 8.07 -4.88
N VAL A 133 7.99 8.26 -4.12
CA VAL A 133 7.96 9.17 -2.96
C VAL A 133 7.81 8.32 -1.70
N ILE A 134 8.82 8.35 -0.83
CA ILE A 134 8.86 7.55 0.38
C ILE A 134 8.59 8.45 1.57
N ILE A 135 7.56 8.14 2.36
CA ILE A 135 7.11 8.94 3.48
C ILE A 135 7.40 8.20 4.79
N GLY A 136 8.25 8.81 5.61
CA GLY A 136 8.61 8.33 6.93
C GLY A 136 9.84 7.43 6.97
N ALA A 137 10.58 7.53 8.09
CA ALA A 137 11.87 6.87 8.27
C ALA A 137 11.80 5.33 8.19
N LYS A 138 10.70 4.73 8.65
CA LYS A 138 10.52 3.27 8.62
C LYS A 138 10.32 2.75 7.21
N ALA A 139 9.49 3.44 6.42
CA ALA A 139 9.31 3.11 5.00
C ALA A 139 10.62 3.28 4.23
N ALA A 140 11.33 4.39 4.47
CA ALA A 140 12.62 4.65 3.87
C ALA A 140 13.65 3.55 4.20
N LYS A 141 13.75 3.14 5.46
CA LYS A 141 14.68 2.09 5.88
C LYS A 141 14.42 0.76 5.17
N VAL A 142 13.18 0.32 5.11
CA VAL A 142 12.83 -0.94 4.43
C VAL A 142 13.11 -0.85 2.93
N PHE A 143 12.72 0.25 2.31
CA PHE A 143 12.87 0.43 0.86
C PHE A 143 14.35 0.54 0.44
N PHE A 144 15.17 1.28 1.17
CA PHE A 144 16.60 1.37 0.89
C PHE A 144 17.33 0.04 1.08
N LEU A 145 16.96 -0.77 2.07
CA LEU A 145 17.53 -2.10 2.23
C LEU A 145 17.20 -3.03 1.05
N MET A 146 16.04 -2.88 0.43
CA MET A 146 15.68 -3.65 -0.77
C MET A 146 16.48 -3.25 -2.01
N ILE A 147 16.85 -1.96 -2.12
CA ILE A 147 17.57 -1.44 -3.29
C ILE A 147 19.09 -1.67 -3.16
N ILE A 148 19.63 -1.62 -1.94
CA ILE A 148 21.07 -1.62 -1.67
C ILE A 148 21.60 -3.04 -1.39
N LEU A 149 20.75 -3.95 -0.97
CA LEU A 149 21.11 -5.35 -0.68
C LEU A 149 20.33 -6.28 -1.63
N PRO A 150 20.85 -6.53 -2.83
CA PRO A 150 20.24 -7.49 -3.76
C PRO A 150 20.32 -8.93 -3.24
#